data_5b4c5ad687659903f06183e880ad5dc4
#
_entry.id   5b4c5ad687659903f06183e880ad5dc4
#
_cell.length_a   1.000
_cell.length_b   1.000
_cell.length_c   1.000
_cell.angle_alpha   90.00
_cell.angle_beta   90.00
_cell.angle_gamma   90.00
#
_symmetry.space_group_name_H-M   'P 1'
#
loop_
_entity.id
_entity.type
_entity.pdbx_description
1 polymer ?
#
loop_
_entity_poly.entity_id
_entity_poly.type
_entity_poly.pdbx_seq_one_letter_code
_entity_poly.pdbx_strand_id
1 'polypeptide(L)'
;MHEVWKMEKIKELTEDQLKEITKEGRTVLEFSADWCPDCKFLAPFMPEIEKDFSDAKFYEIDRDGSIDIAKKLIIMGIPSFVVYQDGKEIGRLVNKDRKTKDEVENFLRSLD
;
A
#
# COMPACT_ATOMS: atom_id res chain seq x y z
N MET A 1 23.19 3.93 14.72
CA MET A 1 21.74 3.99 14.69
C MET A 1 21.23 3.33 13.41
N HIS A 2 20.24 2.48 13.53
CA HIS A 2 19.68 1.78 12.38
C HIS A 2 18.45 2.49 11.86
N GLU A 3 18.43 2.76 10.57
CA GLU A 3 17.20 3.14 9.90
C GLU A 3 16.35 1.89 9.73
N VAL A 4 15.11 1.98 10.17
CA VAL A 4 14.16 0.88 9.99
C VAL A 4 13.12 1.34 8.97
N TRP A 5 13.23 0.76 7.78
CA TRP A 5 12.26 0.99 6.72
C TRP A 5 11.10 0.01 6.94
N LYS A 6 10.10 0.47 7.66
CA LYS A 6 8.97 -0.36 8.02
C LYS A 6 7.70 0.47 7.95
N MET A 7 6.77 0.00 7.13
CA MET A 7 5.45 0.64 7.00
C MET A 7 4.71 0.64 8.32
N GLU A 8 3.96 1.72 8.55
CA GLU A 8 2.97 1.70 9.60
C GLU A 8 1.83 0.79 9.18
N LYS A 9 1.43 -0.12 10.07
CA LYS A 9 0.33 -1.05 9.82
C LYS A 9 -0.95 -0.50 10.43
N ILE A 10 -2.00 -0.40 9.63
CA ILE A 10 -3.30 0.08 10.07
C ILE A 10 -4.28 -1.08 10.01
N LYS A 11 -4.82 -1.48 11.17
CA LYS A 11 -5.74 -2.61 11.27
C LYS A 11 -7.13 -2.25 10.78
N GLU A 12 -7.60 -1.06 11.14
CA GLU A 12 -8.94 -0.59 10.76
C GLU A 12 -8.85 0.83 10.25
N LEU A 13 -8.86 0.96 8.93
CA LEU A 13 -8.79 2.26 8.28
C LEU A 13 -10.20 2.78 8.04
N THR A 14 -10.51 3.93 8.63
CA THR A 14 -11.78 4.61 8.40
C THR A 14 -11.67 5.59 7.24
N GLU A 15 -12.80 6.05 6.71
CA GLU A 15 -12.82 7.03 5.64
C GLU A 15 -12.16 8.35 6.06
N ASP A 16 -12.45 8.81 7.29
CA ASP A 16 -11.84 10.05 7.81
C ASP A 16 -10.34 9.90 7.96
N GLN A 17 -9.87 8.75 8.43
CA GLN A 17 -8.45 8.48 8.56
C GLN A 17 -7.77 8.39 7.20
N LEU A 18 -8.44 7.79 6.22
CA LEU A 18 -7.93 7.74 4.85
C LEU A 18 -7.68 9.15 4.30
N LYS A 19 -8.65 10.04 4.48
CA LYS A 19 -8.50 11.45 4.07
C LYS A 19 -7.32 12.12 4.76
N GLU A 20 -7.16 11.86 6.06
CA GLU A 20 -6.10 12.46 6.85
C GLU A 20 -4.71 11.99 6.41
N ILE A 21 -4.52 10.68 6.22
CA ILE A 21 -3.19 10.16 5.89
C ILE A 21 -2.77 10.41 4.44
N THR A 22 -3.73 10.74 3.56
CA THR A 22 -3.45 10.96 2.13
C THR A 22 -3.45 12.43 1.73
N LYS A 23 -3.74 13.35 2.63
CA LYS A 23 -4.00 14.75 2.27
C LYS A 23 -2.81 15.50 1.72
N GLU A 24 -1.60 15.12 2.11
CA GLU A 24 -0.38 15.82 1.69
C GLU A 24 0.69 14.84 1.20
N GLY A 25 1.33 15.19 0.08
CA GLY A 25 2.41 14.41 -0.49
C GLY A 25 1.92 13.12 -1.11
N ARG A 26 2.88 12.24 -1.40
CA ARG A 26 2.57 10.94 -1.98
C ARG A 26 2.41 9.90 -0.87
N THR A 27 1.33 9.16 -0.95
CA THR A 27 1.00 8.09 0.01
C THR A 27 0.69 6.80 -0.73
N VAL A 28 1.38 5.73 -0.36
CA VAL A 28 1.18 4.40 -0.94
C VAL A 28 0.47 3.54 0.10
N LEU A 29 -0.68 3.02 -0.26
CA LEU A 29 -1.43 2.08 0.57
C LEU A 29 -1.26 0.68 0.01
N GLU A 30 -0.74 -0.24 0.83
CA GLU A 30 -0.72 -1.67 0.48
C GLU A 30 -1.83 -2.37 1.26
N PHE A 31 -2.78 -2.95 0.55
CA PHE A 31 -3.81 -3.78 1.16
C PHE A 31 -3.32 -5.21 1.25
N SER A 32 -3.36 -5.78 2.45
CA SER A 32 -2.76 -7.06 2.77
C SER A 32 -3.61 -7.78 3.82
N ALA A 33 -3.28 -9.04 4.09
CA ALA A 33 -3.90 -9.81 5.18
C ALA A 33 -2.88 -10.82 5.72
N ASP A 34 -2.98 -11.13 7.00
CA ASP A 34 -2.03 -12.02 7.67
C ASP A 34 -2.03 -13.44 7.10
N TRP A 35 -3.18 -13.90 6.61
CA TRP A 35 -3.34 -15.25 6.07
C TRP A 35 -2.92 -15.38 4.60
N CYS A 36 -2.62 -14.28 3.93
CA CYS A 36 -2.42 -14.25 2.48
C CYS A 36 -1.00 -14.68 2.09
N PRO A 37 -0.82 -15.83 1.41
CA PRO A 37 0.51 -16.28 1.02
C PRO A 37 1.24 -15.33 0.08
N ASP A 38 0.54 -14.72 -0.87
CA ASP A 38 1.14 -13.79 -1.82
C ASP A 38 1.57 -12.49 -1.14
N CYS A 39 0.86 -12.09 -0.08
CA CYS A 39 1.26 -10.96 0.74
C CYS A 39 2.55 -11.29 1.51
N LYS A 40 2.64 -12.50 2.06
CA LYS A 40 3.83 -12.96 2.76
C LYS A 40 5.03 -13.08 1.84
N PHE A 41 4.80 -13.47 0.58
CA PHE A 41 5.86 -13.53 -0.41
C PHE A 41 6.48 -12.15 -0.66
N LEU A 42 5.65 -11.13 -0.75
CA LEU A 42 6.10 -9.76 -1.04
C LEU A 42 6.69 -9.06 0.18
N ALA A 43 6.22 -9.38 1.39
CA ALA A 43 6.57 -8.66 2.62
C ALA A 43 8.08 -8.46 2.83
N PRO A 44 8.96 -9.47 2.60
CA PRO A 44 10.40 -9.26 2.80
C PRO A 44 11.02 -8.22 1.88
N PHE A 45 10.39 -7.91 0.76
CA PHE A 45 10.88 -6.94 -0.21
C PHE A 45 10.40 -5.51 0.05
N MET A 46 9.36 -5.37 0.88
CA MET A 46 8.77 -4.05 1.12
C MET A 46 9.73 -3.04 1.75
N PRO A 47 10.57 -3.40 2.72
CA PRO A 47 11.52 -2.41 3.26
C PRO A 47 12.43 -1.80 2.19
N GLU A 48 12.87 -2.60 1.23
CA GLU A 48 13.72 -2.11 0.14
C GLU A 48 12.93 -1.22 -0.81
N ILE A 49 11.68 -1.60 -1.11
CA ILE A 49 10.79 -0.78 -1.94
C ILE A 49 10.55 0.58 -1.28
N GLU A 50 10.27 0.59 0.02
CA GLU A 50 10.07 1.84 0.77
C GLU A 50 11.32 2.72 0.71
N LYS A 51 12.49 2.13 0.83
CA LYS A 51 13.74 2.84 0.76
C LYS A 51 13.95 3.45 -0.64
N ASP A 52 13.64 2.69 -1.69
CA ASP A 52 13.82 3.13 -3.08
C ASP A 52 12.84 4.26 -3.45
N PHE A 53 11.72 4.38 -2.73
CA PHE A 53 10.70 5.41 -2.95
C PHE A 53 10.47 6.21 -1.68
N SER A 54 11.56 6.68 -1.07
CA SER A 54 11.53 7.33 0.24
C SER A 54 10.80 8.68 0.27
N ASP A 55 10.48 9.25 -0.87
CA ASP A 55 9.67 10.46 -0.96
C ASP A 55 8.20 10.21 -0.64
N ALA A 56 7.77 8.95 -0.65
CA ALA A 56 6.40 8.58 -0.36
C ALA A 56 6.29 8.01 1.05
N LYS A 57 5.11 8.19 1.65
CA LYS A 57 4.74 7.51 2.88
C LYS A 57 4.07 6.20 2.52
N PHE A 58 4.41 5.12 3.24
CA PHE A 58 3.84 3.80 3.00
C PHE A 58 3.05 3.35 4.22
N TYR A 59 1.86 2.81 3.96
CA TYR A 59 1.01 2.21 4.98
C TYR A 59 0.56 0.84 4.53
N GLU A 60 0.62 -0.12 5.45
CA GLU A 60 0.04 -1.45 5.21
C GLU A 60 -1.35 -1.47 5.85
N ILE A 61 -2.36 -1.75 5.05
CA ILE A 61 -3.76 -1.73 5.49
C ILE A 61 -4.25 -3.17 5.58
N ASP A 62 -4.74 -3.56 6.75
CA ASP A 62 -5.37 -4.87 6.92
C ASP A 62 -6.71 -4.87 6.18
N ARG A 63 -6.77 -5.60 5.06
CA ARG A 63 -7.95 -5.67 4.21
C ARG A 63 -9.17 -6.16 5.00
N ASP A 64 -8.99 -7.17 5.85
CA ASP A 64 -10.10 -7.77 6.59
C ASP A 64 -10.59 -6.85 7.70
N GLY A 65 -9.67 -6.19 8.41
CA GLY A 65 -10.04 -5.22 9.44
C GLY A 65 -10.57 -3.91 8.88
N SER A 66 -10.29 -3.64 7.60
CA SER A 66 -10.70 -2.40 6.91
C SER A 66 -11.64 -2.71 5.75
N ILE A 67 -12.55 -3.68 5.96
CA ILE A 67 -13.37 -4.21 4.86
C ILE A 67 -14.25 -3.16 4.20
N ASP A 68 -14.76 -2.18 4.95
CA ASP A 68 -15.61 -1.14 4.38
C ASP A 68 -14.83 -0.26 3.41
N ILE A 69 -13.60 0.12 3.78
CA ILE A 69 -12.73 0.90 2.89
C ILE A 69 -12.31 0.05 1.69
N ALA A 70 -12.00 -1.22 1.90
CA ALA A 70 -11.61 -2.12 0.80
C ALA A 70 -12.75 -2.25 -0.22
N LYS A 71 -13.99 -2.36 0.26
CA LYS A 71 -15.17 -2.41 -0.63
C LYS A 71 -15.36 -1.09 -1.36
N LYS A 72 -15.26 0.01 -0.65
CA LYS A 72 -15.42 1.34 -1.24
C LYS A 72 -14.40 1.60 -2.35
N LEU A 73 -13.15 1.21 -2.12
CA LEU A 73 -12.07 1.40 -3.09
C LEU A 73 -12.01 0.27 -4.12
N ILE A 74 -12.89 -0.72 -4.02
CA ILE A 74 -12.98 -1.84 -4.95
C ILE A 74 -11.64 -2.59 -5.02
N ILE A 75 -11.16 -3.03 -3.85
CA ILE A 75 -9.94 -3.82 -3.75
C ILE A 75 -10.27 -5.28 -4.03
N MET A 76 -10.09 -5.69 -5.27
CA MET A 76 -10.51 -7.00 -5.78
C MET A 76 -9.53 -8.13 -5.49
N GLY A 77 -8.39 -7.85 -4.91
CA GLY A 77 -7.39 -8.86 -4.59
C GLY A 77 -6.33 -8.28 -3.68
N ILE A 78 -5.46 -9.16 -3.15
CA ILE A 78 -4.35 -8.77 -2.30
C ILE A 78 -3.11 -9.61 -2.62
N PRO A 79 -1.89 -9.07 -2.48
CA PRO A 79 -1.62 -7.68 -2.13
C PRO A 79 -2.00 -6.73 -3.25
N SER A 80 -2.54 -5.58 -2.90
CA SER A 80 -2.92 -4.55 -3.87
C SER A 80 -2.43 -3.20 -3.39
N PHE A 81 -2.18 -2.30 -4.33
CA PHE A 81 -1.62 -0.98 -4.04
C PHE A 81 -2.52 0.11 -4.61
N VAL A 82 -2.74 1.14 -3.81
CA VAL A 82 -3.41 2.37 -4.26
C VAL A 82 -2.52 3.53 -3.84
N VAL A 83 -2.26 4.45 -4.78
CA VAL A 83 -1.36 5.57 -4.52
C VAL A 83 -2.11 6.89 -4.64
N TYR A 84 -1.88 7.75 -3.66
CA TYR A 84 -2.47 9.08 -3.59
C TYR A 84 -1.39 10.14 -3.70
N GLN A 85 -1.77 11.27 -4.29
CA GLN A 85 -0.94 12.48 -4.32
C GLN A 85 -1.82 13.65 -3.90
N ASP A 86 -1.48 14.25 -2.76
CA ASP A 86 -2.21 15.42 -2.24
C ASP A 86 -3.73 15.21 -2.20
N GLY A 87 -4.13 14.05 -1.68
CA GLY A 87 -5.52 13.68 -1.47
C GLY A 87 -6.22 13.04 -2.66
N LYS A 88 -5.55 12.90 -3.80
CA LYS A 88 -6.15 12.31 -5.00
C LYS A 88 -5.48 11.01 -5.38
N GLU A 89 -6.28 10.01 -5.72
CA GLU A 89 -5.73 8.76 -6.25
C GLU A 89 -5.10 9.01 -7.62
N ILE A 90 -3.82 8.64 -7.76
CA ILE A 90 -3.09 8.81 -9.01
C ILE A 90 -2.79 7.49 -9.71
N GLY A 91 -3.01 6.37 -9.06
CA GLY A 91 -2.80 5.07 -9.69
C GLY A 91 -3.10 3.93 -8.73
N ARG A 92 -3.29 2.75 -9.31
CA ARG A 92 -3.53 1.55 -8.53
C ARG A 92 -3.01 0.30 -9.25
N LEU A 93 -2.55 -0.64 -8.45
CA LEU A 93 -2.15 -1.97 -8.90
C LEU A 93 -3.01 -2.95 -8.11
N VAL A 94 -4.22 -3.24 -8.63
CA VAL A 94 -5.23 -4.04 -7.93
C VAL A 94 -5.63 -5.23 -8.79
N ASN A 95 -5.26 -6.42 -8.33
CA ASN A 95 -5.67 -7.67 -8.94
C ASN A 95 -5.40 -8.80 -7.95
N LYS A 96 -5.71 -10.03 -8.34
CA LYS A 96 -5.55 -11.21 -7.47
C LYS A 96 -4.17 -11.86 -7.59
N ASP A 97 -3.32 -11.36 -8.47
CA ASP A 97 -2.05 -12.01 -8.77
C ASP A 97 -1.00 -11.68 -7.72
N ARG A 98 -0.03 -12.62 -7.57
CA ARG A 98 1.18 -12.38 -6.80
C ARG A 98 1.98 -11.24 -7.46
N LYS A 99 2.55 -10.36 -6.63
CA LYS A 99 3.39 -9.26 -7.12
C LYS A 99 4.83 -9.50 -6.75
N THR A 100 5.73 -9.20 -7.71
CA THR A 100 7.16 -9.20 -7.44
C THR A 100 7.62 -7.80 -7.05
N LYS A 101 8.81 -7.71 -6.47
CA LYS A 101 9.42 -6.41 -6.15
C LYS A 101 9.50 -5.53 -7.40
N ASP A 102 9.98 -6.09 -8.52
CA ASP A 102 10.13 -5.34 -9.77
C ASP A 102 8.80 -4.82 -10.29
N GLU A 103 7.76 -5.63 -10.20
CA GLU A 103 6.42 -5.23 -10.62
C GLU A 103 5.91 -4.03 -9.84
N VAL A 104 6.07 -4.07 -8.52
CA VAL A 104 5.63 -2.98 -7.64
C VAL A 104 6.46 -1.73 -7.92
N GLU A 105 7.79 -1.87 -8.05
CA GLU A 105 8.65 -0.71 -8.31
C GLU A 105 8.38 -0.10 -9.68
N ASN A 106 8.16 -0.92 -10.69
CA ASN A 106 7.82 -0.42 -12.03
C ASN A 106 6.50 0.33 -12.01
N PHE A 107 5.52 -0.19 -11.28
CA PHE A 107 4.25 0.51 -11.10
C PHE A 107 4.47 1.86 -10.44
N LEU A 108 5.21 1.92 -9.34
CA LEU A 108 5.45 3.18 -8.63
C LEU A 108 6.19 4.19 -9.50
N ARG A 109 7.18 3.73 -10.28
CA ARG A 109 7.89 4.62 -11.22
C ARG A 109 7.00 5.16 -12.31
N SER A 110 6.00 4.39 -12.73
CA SER A 110 5.09 4.79 -13.81
C SER A 110 4.21 5.98 -13.45
N LEU A 111 4.14 6.31 -12.16
CA LEU A 111 3.30 7.42 -11.67
C LEU A 111 4.01 8.76 -11.71
N ASP A 112 5.28 8.77 -12.01
CA ASP A 112 6.07 10.01 -12.10
C ASP A 112 5.90 10.72 -13.43
#